data_28a182cb2ffd2710f03b0fd7f7fd8f10
#
_entry.id   28a182cb2ffd2710f03b0fd7f7fd8f10
#
_cell.length_a   1.000
_cell.length_b   1.000
_cell.length_c   1.000
_cell.angle_alpha   90.00
_cell.angle_beta   90.00
_cell.angle_gamma   90.00
#
_symmetry.space_group_name_H-M   'P 1'
#
loop_
_entity.id
_entity.type
_entity.pdbx_description
1 polymer ?
#
loop_
_entity_poly.entity_id
_entity_poly.type
_entity_poly.pdbx_seq_one_letter_code
_entity_poly.pdbx_strand_id
1 'polypeptide(L)'
;MAPHVDRHAYHQSKNFPPGAFDAWSAKFLELMERYFNDHNPPTHFHWPLLSPSELGAFKVAIRGYIVTVTDKSAATFQLVCVKFYALQCYLDLTTHPLYYSPVAPEHRNAVYLAHNQRLQHLNLSYAAALRDAYYAGTIKMHKDPPSTRFLACSQSCPSTEISHCFTAILRAVARSFSKVWASELPNFPMWLIDNSSGVISMLHAFNAAQFPVDLPAVPAGDAPAAAPGPEAAPAPGAPAPSPSPAVARDFSRLYTNLPHDKIRAALHALFAKCLAAEGTTHLLVHSWLPKPTTDTPVPQQQYKARFAGPTDYVPPVGSRYKEDQSGDATRKITLDDFDALLDTLLNATFIEFAGLLVQQICGVPMGISPAPFIANLFLAWYEFEFLLQYNAFAPVDIPDDSTAAERTAREAQNERSRAVRDLLRYFIYTRRFLDDLLSLRNPHLEPLLKRGAGPAPGHVIHGLYPEELDIPVQQHPHLPVNELPFLDILLCFVPVDGVCRFTTGLYDKRDQPALRLVRLSRFIHFTSNVNEAAKRTIFISQFRRLQRNILEIDNFISEIGHLIATLLERGYLRHRLLRQCADQLFFQPQLFLVQRRTPAYRDLMLHIRRAVHDLVSRKRRLSNSA
;
A
#
# COMPACT_ATOMS: atom_id res chain seq x y z
N MET A 1 27.34 8.67 -3.90
CA MET A 1 26.82 9.12 -5.21
C MET A 1 26.41 7.90 -5.99
N ALA A 2 25.12 7.63 -6.13
CA ALA A 2 24.66 6.59 -7.04
C ALA A 2 25.07 7.01 -8.45
N PRO A 3 25.65 6.12 -9.27
CA PRO A 3 25.96 6.47 -10.64
C PRO A 3 24.68 6.87 -11.35
N HIS A 4 24.68 8.05 -11.97
CA HIS A 4 23.64 8.46 -12.89
C HIS A 4 23.46 7.37 -13.94
N VAL A 5 22.38 6.59 -13.82
CA VAL A 5 22.01 5.63 -14.85
C VAL A 5 21.48 6.46 -16.01
N ASP A 6 22.28 6.61 -17.05
CA ASP A 6 21.90 7.33 -18.25
C ASP A 6 20.59 6.73 -18.80
N ARG A 7 19.59 7.57 -19.04
CA ARG A 7 18.30 7.19 -19.64
C ARG A 7 18.49 6.42 -20.95
N HIS A 8 19.53 6.76 -21.73
CA HIS A 8 19.92 6.04 -22.93
C HIS A 8 20.44 4.63 -22.65
N ALA A 9 21.07 4.36 -21.49
CA ALA A 9 21.52 3.03 -21.14
C ALA A 9 20.36 2.05 -20.84
N TYR A 10 19.21 2.55 -20.43
CA TYR A 10 17.99 1.74 -20.25
C TYR A 10 17.38 1.28 -21.59
N HIS A 11 17.53 2.08 -22.65
CA HIS A 11 16.99 1.80 -23.98
C HIS A 11 18.04 1.32 -24.98
N GLN A 12 19.30 1.56 -24.70
CA GLN A 12 20.43 1.16 -25.50
C GLN A 12 21.41 0.36 -24.65
N SER A 13 21.08 -0.90 -24.36
CA SER A 13 22.18 -1.81 -24.04
C SER A 13 23.08 -1.82 -25.28
N LYS A 14 24.34 -1.41 -25.12
CA LYS A 14 25.34 -1.37 -26.19
C LYS A 14 25.52 -2.72 -26.93
N ASN A 15 24.84 -3.77 -26.49
CA ASN A 15 24.86 -5.11 -27.03
C ASN A 15 23.57 -5.48 -27.78
N PHE A 16 22.61 -4.58 -27.90
CA PHE A 16 21.47 -4.79 -28.78
C PHE A 16 21.86 -4.29 -30.16
N PRO A 17 21.91 -5.12 -31.20
CA PRO A 17 22.10 -4.61 -32.56
C PRO A 17 21.04 -3.54 -32.84
N PRO A 18 21.42 -2.38 -33.39
CA PRO A 18 20.44 -1.37 -33.81
C PRO A 18 19.39 -2.03 -34.70
N GLY A 19 18.10 -1.82 -34.40
CA GLY A 19 17.00 -2.42 -35.14
C GLY A 19 16.63 -3.88 -34.76
N ALA A 20 17.37 -4.57 -33.88
CA ALA A 20 17.01 -5.93 -33.51
C ALA A 20 15.69 -6.01 -32.73
N PHE A 21 15.36 -4.98 -31.93
CA PHE A 21 14.07 -4.88 -31.25
C PHE A 21 12.94 -4.62 -32.25
N ASP A 22 13.19 -3.76 -33.23
CA ASP A 22 12.19 -3.44 -34.28
C ASP A 22 12.00 -4.67 -35.19
N ALA A 23 13.08 -5.36 -35.57
CA ALA A 23 13.00 -6.61 -36.33
C ALA A 23 12.28 -7.71 -35.54
N TRP A 24 12.50 -7.82 -34.23
CA TRP A 24 11.80 -8.76 -33.37
C TRP A 24 10.32 -8.37 -33.22
N SER A 25 10.03 -7.11 -32.96
CA SER A 25 8.64 -6.61 -32.86
C SER A 25 7.89 -6.82 -34.17
N ALA A 26 8.50 -6.52 -35.31
CA ALA A 26 7.93 -6.76 -36.63
C ALA A 26 7.67 -8.25 -36.87
N LYS A 27 8.62 -9.12 -36.51
CA LYS A 27 8.47 -10.58 -36.65
C LYS A 27 7.42 -11.14 -35.72
N PHE A 28 7.33 -10.63 -34.49
CA PHE A 28 6.28 -11.01 -33.53
C PHE A 28 4.90 -10.59 -34.04
N LEU A 29 4.76 -9.34 -34.55
CA LEU A 29 3.52 -8.86 -35.13
C LEU A 29 3.14 -9.66 -36.38
N GLU A 30 4.08 -9.94 -37.28
CA GLU A 30 3.88 -10.80 -38.46
C GLU A 30 3.38 -12.21 -38.07
N LEU A 31 3.99 -12.83 -37.05
CA LEU A 31 3.56 -14.14 -36.56
C LEU A 31 2.17 -14.08 -35.93
N MET A 32 1.85 -13.02 -35.21
CA MET A 32 0.52 -12.80 -34.64
C MET A 32 -0.52 -12.56 -35.74
N GLU A 33 -0.23 -11.71 -36.73
CA GLU A 33 -1.12 -11.44 -37.86
C GLU A 33 -1.35 -12.70 -38.71
N ARG A 34 -0.28 -13.44 -39.03
CA ARG A 34 -0.40 -14.73 -39.75
C ARG A 34 -1.28 -15.71 -38.97
N TYR A 35 -1.05 -15.83 -37.66
CA TYR A 35 -1.85 -16.72 -36.81
C TYR A 35 -3.33 -16.32 -36.79
N PHE A 36 -3.65 -15.02 -36.69
CA PHE A 36 -5.03 -14.53 -36.70
C PHE A 36 -5.71 -14.63 -38.08
N ASN A 37 -4.93 -14.55 -39.17
CA ASN A 37 -5.45 -14.67 -40.52
C ASN A 37 -5.65 -16.13 -40.95
N ASP A 38 -4.77 -17.04 -40.52
CA ASP A 38 -4.80 -18.46 -40.88
C ASP A 38 -5.78 -19.29 -40.03
N HIS A 39 -6.19 -18.76 -38.90
CA HIS A 39 -7.07 -19.46 -37.96
C HIS A 39 -8.25 -18.58 -37.61
N ASN A 40 -9.44 -18.90 -38.15
CA ASN A 40 -10.71 -18.44 -37.58
C ASN A 40 -10.71 -18.86 -36.10
N PRO A 41 -10.67 -17.91 -35.14
CA PRO A 41 -10.45 -18.25 -33.74
C PRO A 41 -11.54 -19.19 -33.26
N PRO A 42 -11.23 -20.43 -32.85
CA PRO A 42 -12.22 -21.32 -32.25
C PRO A 42 -12.72 -20.67 -30.94
N THR A 43 -13.97 -20.91 -30.61
CA THR A 43 -14.65 -20.37 -29.40
C THR A 43 -14.01 -20.77 -28.08
N HIS A 44 -13.04 -21.72 -28.12
CA HIS A 44 -12.23 -22.17 -26.98
C HIS A 44 -10.77 -22.28 -27.41
N PHE A 45 -9.93 -21.32 -26.98
CA PHE A 45 -8.51 -21.32 -27.25
C PHE A 45 -7.75 -22.15 -26.20
N HIS A 46 -7.11 -23.24 -26.65
CA HIS A 46 -5.95 -23.82 -25.98
C HIS A 46 -4.70 -23.41 -26.75
N TRP A 47 -3.83 -22.62 -26.12
CA TRP A 47 -2.56 -22.27 -26.69
C TRP A 47 -1.57 -23.43 -26.55
N PRO A 48 -0.77 -23.72 -27.57
CA PRO A 48 0.53 -23.09 -27.73
C PRO A 48 0.57 -22.18 -28.96
N LEU A 49 0.85 -20.90 -28.73
CA LEU A 49 1.04 -19.86 -29.74
C LEU A 49 2.24 -20.12 -30.64
N LEU A 50 3.17 -20.90 -30.19
CA LEU A 50 4.43 -21.18 -30.85
C LEU A 50 4.60 -22.69 -30.93
N SER A 51 5.04 -23.19 -32.08
CA SER A 51 5.53 -24.57 -32.19
C SER A 51 6.72 -24.78 -31.27
N PRO A 52 7.06 -26.01 -30.89
CA PRO A 52 8.25 -26.29 -30.08
C PRO A 52 9.54 -25.70 -30.67
N SER A 53 9.69 -25.66 -31.99
CA SER A 53 10.84 -25.07 -32.69
C SER A 53 10.86 -23.56 -32.57
N GLU A 54 9.72 -22.89 -32.76
CA GLU A 54 9.59 -21.43 -32.58
C GLU A 54 9.79 -21.02 -31.13
N LEU A 55 9.26 -21.79 -30.17
CA LEU A 55 9.54 -21.59 -28.75
C LEU A 55 11.02 -21.78 -28.42
N GLY A 56 11.69 -22.75 -29.07
CA GLY A 56 13.13 -22.95 -28.98
C GLY A 56 13.90 -21.75 -29.51
N ALA A 57 13.56 -21.26 -30.70
CA ALA A 57 14.16 -20.07 -31.30
C ALA A 57 13.93 -18.81 -30.44
N PHE A 58 12.71 -18.62 -29.91
CA PHE A 58 12.40 -17.54 -28.99
C PHE A 58 13.24 -17.60 -27.71
N LYS A 59 13.34 -18.77 -27.08
CA LYS A 59 14.19 -18.95 -25.89
C LYS A 59 15.66 -18.60 -26.15
N VAL A 60 16.17 -18.94 -27.33
CA VAL A 60 17.54 -18.56 -27.73
C VAL A 60 17.65 -17.05 -27.90
N ALA A 61 16.69 -16.43 -28.57
CA ALA A 61 16.69 -14.98 -28.83
C ALA A 61 16.63 -14.15 -27.54
N ILE A 62 15.89 -14.62 -26.51
CA ILE A 62 15.78 -13.91 -25.23
C ILE A 62 16.80 -14.35 -24.17
N ARG A 63 17.75 -15.24 -24.50
CA ARG A 63 18.69 -15.82 -23.53
C ARG A 63 19.51 -14.78 -22.75
N GLY A 64 19.75 -13.60 -23.33
CA GLY A 64 20.44 -12.48 -22.68
C GLY A 64 19.53 -11.56 -21.86
N TYR A 65 18.24 -11.89 -21.73
CA TYR A 65 17.23 -11.05 -21.07
C TYR A 65 16.46 -11.80 -20.00
N ILE A 66 16.04 -11.04 -18.99
CA ILE A 66 15.06 -11.47 -18.01
C ILE A 66 13.72 -10.85 -18.40
N VAL A 67 12.68 -11.67 -18.43
CA VAL A 67 11.30 -11.22 -18.59
C VAL A 67 10.77 -10.87 -17.20
N THR A 68 10.44 -9.61 -16.98
CA THR A 68 9.82 -9.13 -15.74
C THR A 68 8.57 -8.34 -16.03
N VAL A 69 7.75 -8.11 -15.03
CA VAL A 69 6.56 -7.25 -15.15
C VAL A 69 6.92 -5.81 -14.83
N THR A 70 6.21 -4.88 -15.48
CA THR A 70 6.29 -3.46 -15.13
C THR A 70 5.62 -3.22 -13.78
N ASP A 71 6.29 -2.51 -12.88
CA ASP A 71 5.63 -2.04 -11.66
C ASP A 71 4.37 -1.22 -12.00
N LYS A 72 3.27 -1.48 -11.33
CA LYS A 72 1.92 -0.91 -11.59
C LYS A 72 1.22 -1.39 -12.88
N SER A 73 1.80 -2.32 -13.65
CA SER A 73 1.14 -2.91 -14.82
C SER A 73 1.52 -4.39 -14.99
N ALA A 74 0.89 -5.26 -14.24
CA ALA A 74 1.14 -6.71 -14.27
C ALA A 74 0.87 -7.36 -15.66
N ALA A 75 0.11 -6.70 -16.52
CA ALA A 75 -0.15 -7.17 -17.88
C ALA A 75 0.89 -6.68 -18.91
N THR A 76 1.89 -5.90 -18.48
CA THR A 76 2.95 -5.38 -19.35
C THR A 76 4.27 -6.02 -18.96
N PHE A 77 4.83 -6.81 -19.88
CA PHE A 77 6.13 -7.43 -19.71
C PHE A 77 7.24 -6.51 -20.20
N GLN A 78 8.40 -6.64 -19.58
CA GLN A 78 9.64 -5.97 -19.95
C GLN A 78 10.74 -6.99 -20.16
N LEU A 79 11.59 -6.74 -21.15
CA LEU A 79 12.83 -7.46 -21.36
C LEU A 79 13.96 -6.62 -20.77
N VAL A 80 14.59 -7.12 -19.73
CA VAL A 80 15.69 -6.45 -19.02
C VAL A 80 16.97 -7.23 -19.26
N CYS A 81 18.03 -6.54 -19.68
CA CYS A 81 19.35 -7.17 -19.86
C CYS A 81 19.76 -7.90 -18.57
N VAL A 82 20.12 -9.19 -18.69
CA VAL A 82 20.46 -10.03 -17.53
C VAL A 82 21.63 -9.46 -16.73
N LYS A 83 22.64 -8.89 -17.40
CA LYS A 83 23.81 -8.28 -16.73
C LYS A 83 23.41 -7.03 -15.95
N PHE A 84 22.58 -6.18 -16.54
CA PHE A 84 22.06 -4.99 -15.85
C PHE A 84 21.23 -5.40 -14.64
N TYR A 85 20.29 -6.33 -14.81
CA TYR A 85 19.45 -6.83 -13.73
C TYR A 85 20.27 -7.40 -12.57
N ALA A 86 21.22 -8.30 -12.91
CA ALA A 86 22.08 -8.91 -11.92
C ALA A 86 22.95 -7.89 -11.18
N LEU A 87 23.50 -6.89 -11.91
CA LEU A 87 24.28 -5.81 -11.32
C LEU A 87 23.44 -4.97 -10.35
N GLN A 88 22.19 -4.60 -10.73
CA GLN A 88 21.32 -3.82 -9.85
C GLN A 88 20.96 -4.59 -8.58
N CYS A 89 20.63 -5.87 -8.69
CA CYS A 89 20.37 -6.73 -7.52
C CYS A 89 21.61 -6.87 -6.63
N TYR A 90 22.77 -7.12 -7.23
CA TYR A 90 24.03 -7.23 -6.51
C TYR A 90 24.40 -5.94 -5.78
N LEU A 91 24.29 -4.79 -6.45
CA LEU A 91 24.57 -3.48 -5.85
C LEU A 91 23.63 -3.20 -4.67
N ASP A 92 22.32 -3.45 -4.80
CA ASP A 92 21.40 -3.22 -3.69
C ASP A 92 21.73 -4.08 -2.47
N LEU A 93 22.13 -5.35 -2.67
CA LEU A 93 22.48 -6.26 -1.58
C LEU A 93 23.84 -5.94 -0.94
N THR A 94 24.77 -5.29 -1.65
CA THR A 94 26.16 -5.10 -1.18
C THR A 94 26.51 -3.66 -0.83
N THR A 95 25.83 -2.66 -1.41
CA THR A 95 26.13 -1.23 -1.15
C THR A 95 25.38 -0.66 0.05
N HIS A 96 24.51 -1.44 0.66
CA HIS A 96 23.70 -1.02 1.82
C HIS A 96 24.01 -1.90 3.04
N PRO A 97 25.18 -1.77 3.68
CA PRO A 97 25.60 -2.60 4.80
C PRO A 97 24.72 -2.42 6.05
N LEU A 98 23.92 -1.37 6.11
CA LEU A 98 22.92 -1.15 7.17
C LEU A 98 21.71 -2.08 7.04
N TYR A 99 21.47 -2.66 5.86
CA TYR A 99 20.28 -3.49 5.61
C TYR A 99 20.60 -4.97 5.44
N TYR A 100 21.75 -5.27 4.83
CA TYR A 100 22.16 -6.63 4.46
C TYR A 100 23.58 -6.91 4.91
N SER A 101 23.80 -8.09 5.48
CA SER A 101 25.13 -8.59 5.85
C SER A 101 25.42 -9.89 5.10
N PRO A 102 26.51 -9.98 4.34
CA PRO A 102 26.96 -11.24 3.77
C PRO A 102 27.26 -12.25 4.90
N VAL A 103 26.82 -13.48 4.74
CA VAL A 103 26.99 -14.54 5.74
C VAL A 103 27.39 -15.87 5.10
N ALA A 104 28.06 -16.71 5.90
CA ALA A 104 28.37 -18.08 5.49
C ALA A 104 27.15 -19.00 5.70
N PRO A 105 27.00 -20.08 4.91
CA PRO A 105 25.93 -21.06 5.08
C PRO A 105 25.87 -21.68 6.48
N GLU A 106 27.01 -21.85 7.15
CA GLU A 106 27.12 -22.37 8.50
C GLU A 106 26.44 -21.45 9.52
N HIS A 107 26.58 -20.13 9.36
CA HIS A 107 25.90 -19.14 10.20
C HIS A 107 24.37 -19.26 10.04
N ARG A 108 23.87 -19.31 8.81
CA ARG A 108 22.44 -19.53 8.55
C ARG A 108 21.90 -20.78 9.23
N ASN A 109 22.63 -21.90 9.10
CA ASN A 109 22.22 -23.17 9.68
C ASN A 109 22.22 -23.12 11.22
N ALA A 110 23.20 -22.45 11.83
CA ALA A 110 23.23 -22.22 13.26
C ALA A 110 22.04 -21.40 13.75
N VAL A 111 21.68 -20.33 13.01
CA VAL A 111 20.51 -19.51 13.33
C VAL A 111 19.22 -20.31 13.22
N TYR A 112 19.03 -21.11 12.19
CA TYR A 112 17.85 -21.97 12.04
C TYR A 112 17.75 -23.00 13.16
N LEU A 113 18.87 -23.62 13.55
CA LEU A 113 18.90 -24.58 14.66
C LEU A 113 18.48 -23.92 15.99
N ALA A 114 19.05 -22.76 16.30
CA ALA A 114 18.73 -22.02 17.52
C ALA A 114 17.24 -21.63 17.59
N HIS A 115 16.67 -21.18 16.47
CA HIS A 115 15.25 -20.83 16.42
C HIS A 115 14.33 -22.05 16.49
N ASN A 116 14.69 -23.18 15.87
CA ASN A 116 13.93 -24.42 15.99
C ASN A 116 13.90 -24.91 17.43
N GLN A 117 15.02 -24.85 18.17
CA GLN A 117 15.07 -25.17 19.60
C GLN A 117 14.16 -24.21 20.41
N ARG A 118 14.21 -22.90 20.12
CA ARG A 118 13.40 -21.89 20.79
C ARG A 118 11.90 -22.08 20.58
N LEU A 119 11.47 -22.53 19.41
CA LEU A 119 10.06 -22.69 19.01
C LEU A 119 9.54 -24.14 19.16
N GLN A 120 10.36 -25.07 19.64
CA GLN A 120 10.01 -26.49 19.75
C GLN A 120 8.72 -26.72 20.57
N HIS A 121 8.54 -25.96 21.65
CA HIS A 121 7.37 -26.07 22.53
C HIS A 121 6.06 -25.61 21.86
N LEU A 122 6.15 -24.89 20.74
CA LEU A 122 5.01 -24.50 19.89
C LEU A 122 4.78 -25.46 18.72
N ASN A 123 5.63 -26.48 18.58
CA ASN A 123 5.67 -27.35 17.40
C ASN A 123 5.71 -26.54 16.09
N LEU A 124 6.61 -25.55 16.04
CA LEU A 124 6.90 -24.74 14.88
C LEU A 124 8.38 -24.87 14.56
N SER A 125 8.70 -25.04 13.29
CA SER A 125 10.09 -25.21 12.84
C SER A 125 10.30 -24.68 11.43
N TYR A 126 11.56 -24.42 11.09
CA TYR A 126 11.94 -24.16 9.71
C TYR A 126 11.89 -25.46 8.90
N ALA A 127 11.29 -25.39 7.72
CA ALA A 127 11.26 -26.50 6.79
C ALA A 127 12.63 -26.59 6.08
N ALA A 128 13.54 -27.39 6.61
CA ALA A 128 14.92 -27.51 6.12
C ALA A 128 15.07 -27.92 4.64
N ALA A 129 14.05 -28.55 4.05
CA ALA A 129 14.03 -28.93 2.64
C ALA A 129 13.70 -27.77 1.68
N LEU A 130 13.26 -26.62 2.18
CA LEU A 130 12.91 -25.46 1.37
C LEU A 130 14.12 -24.57 1.15
N ARG A 131 14.09 -23.84 0.03
CA ARG A 131 15.15 -22.88 -0.31
C ARG A 131 14.91 -21.56 0.40
N ASP A 132 15.99 -20.84 0.68
CA ASP A 132 15.92 -19.46 1.16
C ASP A 132 15.22 -18.54 0.16
N ALA A 133 14.83 -17.35 0.61
CA ALA A 133 14.22 -16.38 -0.27
C ALA A 133 15.18 -16.00 -1.40
N TYR A 134 14.67 -15.92 -2.61
CA TYR A 134 15.45 -15.40 -3.74
C TYR A 134 15.16 -13.92 -3.97
N TYR A 135 16.12 -13.22 -4.55
CA TYR A 135 16.01 -11.78 -4.80
C TYR A 135 15.52 -11.50 -6.22
N ALA A 136 14.53 -10.64 -6.34
CA ALA A 136 13.96 -10.23 -7.61
C ALA A 136 13.72 -8.73 -7.66
N GLY A 137 13.75 -8.18 -8.87
CA GLY A 137 13.49 -6.76 -9.11
C GLY A 137 12.39 -6.52 -10.13
N THR A 138 11.54 -5.53 -9.88
CA THR A 138 10.61 -4.97 -10.86
C THR A 138 10.97 -3.53 -11.17
N ILE A 139 10.80 -3.11 -12.41
CA ILE A 139 11.21 -1.77 -12.85
C ILE A 139 10.07 -0.78 -12.67
N LYS A 140 10.33 0.30 -11.94
CA LYS A 140 9.43 1.44 -11.75
C LYS A 140 9.63 2.45 -12.88
N MET A 141 8.93 2.26 -13.99
CA MET A 141 9.02 3.13 -15.18
C MET A 141 8.46 4.53 -14.96
N HIS A 142 7.64 4.72 -13.94
CA HIS A 142 7.04 6.01 -13.60
C HIS A 142 7.96 6.95 -12.79
N LYS A 143 9.14 6.48 -12.42
CA LYS A 143 10.18 7.31 -11.78
C LYS A 143 11.12 7.86 -12.84
N ASP A 144 11.68 9.04 -12.60
CA ASP A 144 12.69 9.68 -13.43
C ASP A 144 13.94 9.99 -12.61
N PRO A 145 15.05 9.30 -12.83
CA PRO A 145 15.21 8.14 -13.74
C PRO A 145 14.45 6.88 -13.25
N PRO A 146 14.17 5.93 -14.15
CA PRO A 146 13.57 4.65 -13.77
C PRO A 146 14.37 3.95 -12.67
N SER A 147 13.68 3.38 -11.69
CA SER A 147 14.32 2.72 -10.55
C SER A 147 13.84 1.26 -10.41
N THR A 148 14.60 0.45 -9.70
CA THR A 148 14.22 -0.94 -9.43
C THR A 148 13.54 -1.04 -8.07
N ARG A 149 12.43 -1.78 -8.00
CA ARG A 149 11.85 -2.24 -6.74
C ARG A 149 12.36 -3.65 -6.49
N PHE A 150 13.08 -3.84 -5.41
CA PHE A 150 13.60 -5.13 -5.02
C PHE A 150 12.63 -5.85 -4.09
N LEU A 151 12.54 -7.16 -4.26
CA LEU A 151 11.63 -8.04 -3.52
C LEU A 151 12.42 -9.28 -3.07
N ALA A 152 12.39 -9.57 -1.78
CA ALA A 152 12.78 -10.88 -1.27
C ALA A 152 11.60 -11.83 -1.45
N CYS A 153 11.66 -12.67 -2.48
CA CYS A 153 10.61 -13.63 -2.80
C CYS A 153 10.71 -14.83 -1.85
N SER A 154 9.96 -14.78 -0.77
CA SER A 154 9.97 -15.77 0.31
C SER A 154 8.84 -16.79 0.21
N GLN A 155 8.16 -16.88 -0.93
CA GLN A 155 7.15 -17.91 -1.15
C GLN A 155 7.80 -19.30 -1.09
N SER A 156 7.30 -20.16 -0.20
CA SER A 156 7.84 -21.49 0.06
C SER A 156 9.27 -21.52 0.62
N CYS A 157 9.69 -20.48 1.35
CA CYS A 157 10.95 -20.48 2.10
C CYS A 157 10.80 -21.19 3.47
N PRO A 158 11.91 -21.51 4.17
CA PRO A 158 11.89 -22.22 5.44
C PRO A 158 11.01 -21.59 6.52
N SER A 159 10.88 -20.25 6.55
CA SER A 159 10.06 -19.52 7.52
C SER A 159 8.57 -19.41 7.18
N THR A 160 8.09 -20.04 6.10
CA THR A 160 6.72 -19.84 5.58
C THR A 160 5.65 -20.24 6.60
N GLU A 161 5.80 -21.38 7.29
CA GLU A 161 4.85 -21.83 8.28
C GLU A 161 4.77 -20.88 9.48
N ILE A 162 5.94 -20.49 10.01
CA ILE A 162 6.06 -19.51 11.10
C ILE A 162 5.43 -18.17 10.68
N SER A 163 5.66 -17.74 9.45
CA SER A 163 5.09 -16.52 8.88
C SER A 163 3.56 -16.56 8.82
N HIS A 164 2.97 -17.68 8.42
CA HIS A 164 1.51 -17.83 8.36
C HIS A 164 0.89 -17.84 9.76
N CYS A 165 1.49 -18.57 10.71
CA CYS A 165 1.08 -18.58 12.10
C CYS A 165 1.13 -17.17 12.71
N PHE A 166 2.25 -16.47 12.53
CA PHE A 166 2.43 -15.12 13.07
C PHE A 166 1.49 -14.10 12.41
N THR A 167 1.19 -14.26 11.12
CA THR A 167 0.18 -13.44 10.43
C THR A 167 -1.20 -13.57 11.08
N ALA A 168 -1.61 -14.78 11.47
CA ALA A 168 -2.88 -14.97 12.16
C ALA A 168 -2.90 -14.29 13.54
N ILE A 169 -1.77 -14.35 14.28
CA ILE A 169 -1.59 -13.63 15.53
C ILE A 169 -1.74 -12.13 15.32
N LEU A 170 -0.98 -11.53 14.40
CA LEU A 170 -1.01 -10.09 14.14
C LEU A 170 -2.38 -9.60 13.67
N ARG A 171 -3.14 -10.42 12.95
CA ARG A 171 -4.55 -10.09 12.61
C ARG A 171 -5.45 -10.02 13.84
N ALA A 172 -5.25 -10.89 14.82
CA ALA A 172 -6.00 -10.85 16.06
C ALA A 172 -5.60 -9.62 16.89
N VAL A 173 -4.30 -9.37 16.99
CA VAL A 173 -3.74 -8.19 17.65
C VAL A 173 -4.26 -6.90 17.02
N ALA A 174 -4.25 -6.77 15.70
CA ALA A 174 -4.77 -5.59 15.00
C ALA A 174 -6.25 -5.32 15.33
N ARG A 175 -7.08 -6.37 15.39
CA ARG A 175 -8.50 -6.22 15.78
C ARG A 175 -8.67 -5.78 17.24
N SER A 176 -7.90 -6.33 18.16
CA SER A 176 -7.93 -5.93 19.57
C SER A 176 -7.42 -4.50 19.73
N PHE A 177 -6.29 -4.17 19.09
CA PHE A 177 -5.73 -2.84 19.13
C PHE A 177 -6.68 -1.77 18.59
N SER A 178 -7.46 -2.08 17.55
CA SER A 178 -8.51 -1.17 17.05
C SER A 178 -9.57 -0.85 18.11
N LYS A 179 -9.93 -1.82 18.98
CA LYS A 179 -10.85 -1.59 20.11
C LYS A 179 -10.18 -0.75 21.21
N VAL A 180 -8.91 -1.04 21.51
CA VAL A 180 -8.10 -0.26 22.47
C VAL A 180 -8.02 1.20 22.01
N TRP A 181 -7.71 1.41 20.74
CA TRP A 181 -7.69 2.75 20.15
C TRP A 181 -9.01 3.49 20.33
N ALA A 182 -10.12 2.85 19.96
CA ALA A 182 -11.45 3.46 20.07
C ALA A 182 -11.85 3.77 21.52
N SER A 183 -11.41 2.95 22.48
CA SER A 183 -11.67 3.15 23.91
C SER A 183 -10.83 4.27 24.51
N GLU A 184 -9.54 4.33 24.21
CA GLU A 184 -8.63 5.30 24.82
C GLU A 184 -8.56 6.64 24.08
N LEU A 185 -8.87 6.63 22.80
CA LEU A 185 -8.84 7.79 21.91
C LEU A 185 -10.19 8.01 21.18
N PRO A 186 -11.31 8.16 21.89
CA PRO A 186 -12.64 8.25 21.27
C PRO A 186 -12.79 9.46 20.34
N ASN A 187 -11.99 10.51 20.53
CA ASN A 187 -12.00 11.72 19.73
C ASN A 187 -11.14 11.62 18.45
N PHE A 188 -10.35 10.57 18.31
CA PHE A 188 -9.41 10.40 17.20
C PHE A 188 -9.69 9.08 16.46
N PRO A 189 -10.22 9.14 15.24
CA PRO A 189 -10.33 7.93 14.42
C PRO A 189 -8.95 7.31 14.18
N MET A 190 -8.86 5.98 14.18
CA MET A 190 -7.61 5.29 13.86
C MET A 190 -7.13 5.72 12.47
N TRP A 191 -5.82 6.06 12.34
CA TRP A 191 -5.30 6.58 11.08
C TRP A 191 -5.10 5.49 10.05
N LEU A 192 -4.75 4.28 10.51
CA LEU A 192 -4.59 3.13 9.62
C LEU A 192 -5.91 2.78 8.94
N ILE A 193 -5.90 2.77 7.62
CA ILE A 193 -7.04 2.40 6.78
C ILE A 193 -6.71 1.18 5.91
N ASP A 194 -7.71 0.36 5.63
CA ASP A 194 -7.57 -0.83 4.79
C ASP A 194 -7.69 -0.52 3.29
N ASN A 195 -8.33 0.60 2.96
CA ASN A 195 -8.59 0.99 1.56
C ASN A 195 -9.04 2.45 1.48
N SER A 196 -9.26 2.92 0.27
CA SER A 196 -9.70 4.29 -0.03
C SER A 196 -11.01 4.75 0.63
N SER A 197 -11.88 3.83 1.08
CA SER A 197 -13.15 4.24 1.74
C SER A 197 -12.91 4.98 3.06
N GLY A 198 -11.81 4.70 3.76
CA GLY A 198 -11.42 5.45 4.95
C GLY A 198 -11.10 6.91 4.67
N VAL A 199 -10.51 7.18 3.49
CA VAL A 199 -10.29 8.55 3.00
C VAL A 199 -11.62 9.23 2.69
N ILE A 200 -12.50 8.55 1.97
CA ILE A 200 -13.83 9.09 1.62
C ILE A 200 -14.63 9.45 2.86
N SER A 201 -14.65 8.59 3.88
CA SER A 201 -15.31 8.89 5.17
C SER A 201 -14.71 10.12 5.86
N MET A 202 -13.37 10.27 5.82
CA MET A 202 -12.69 11.45 6.35
C MET A 202 -13.08 12.71 5.58
N LEU A 203 -13.15 12.66 4.25
CA LEU A 203 -13.54 13.80 3.41
C LEU A 203 -14.98 14.21 3.64
N HIS A 204 -15.89 13.25 3.84
CA HIS A 204 -17.28 13.57 4.24
C HIS A 204 -17.33 14.33 5.57
N ALA A 205 -16.60 13.86 6.58
CA ALA A 205 -16.54 14.52 7.88
C ALA A 205 -15.89 15.91 7.77
N PHE A 206 -14.82 16.05 6.98
CA PHE A 206 -14.16 17.32 6.72
C PHE A 206 -15.09 18.31 6.03
N ASN A 207 -15.74 17.91 4.94
CA ASN A 207 -16.67 18.76 4.20
C ASN A 207 -17.90 19.19 5.05
N ALA A 208 -18.33 18.33 5.98
CA ALA A 208 -19.43 18.62 6.90
C ALA A 208 -19.03 19.64 7.99
N ALA A 209 -17.75 19.72 8.34
CA ALA A 209 -17.24 20.66 9.35
C ALA A 209 -17.16 22.12 8.85
N GLN A 210 -17.33 22.36 7.54
CA GLN A 210 -17.41 23.69 6.90
C GLN A 210 -16.25 24.63 7.27
N PHE A 211 -15.00 24.18 7.11
CA PHE A 211 -13.83 24.99 7.40
C PHE A 211 -13.73 26.21 6.46
N PRO A 212 -13.47 27.44 6.98
CA PRO A 212 -13.26 28.62 6.14
C PRO A 212 -11.99 28.46 5.26
N VAL A 213 -11.99 29.16 4.12
CA VAL A 213 -10.88 29.09 3.14
C VAL A 213 -9.60 29.76 3.70
N ASP A 214 -9.72 30.73 4.61
CA ASP A 214 -8.59 31.41 5.22
C ASP A 214 -7.78 30.44 6.11
N LEU A 215 -6.84 29.76 5.47
CA LEU A 215 -5.85 28.94 6.15
C LEU A 215 -4.74 29.82 6.68
N PRO A 216 -4.29 29.67 7.95
CA PRO A 216 -3.03 30.26 8.35
C PRO A 216 -1.93 29.72 7.42
N ALA A 217 -1.11 30.62 6.88
CA ALA A 217 0.01 30.23 6.04
C ALA A 217 0.85 29.19 6.79
N VAL A 218 1.02 28.00 6.21
CA VAL A 218 2.00 27.04 6.70
C VAL A 218 3.36 27.72 6.53
N PRO A 219 4.14 27.94 7.60
CA PRO A 219 5.48 28.48 7.44
C PRO A 219 6.23 27.58 6.47
N ALA A 220 6.70 28.16 5.37
CA ALA A 220 7.56 27.47 4.43
C ALA A 220 8.81 27.08 5.22
N GLY A 221 8.90 25.85 5.67
CA GLY A 221 10.13 25.30 6.21
C GLY A 221 11.19 25.42 5.13
N ASP A 222 12.37 25.90 5.50
CA ASP A 222 13.52 26.06 4.63
C ASP A 222 13.81 24.77 3.86
N ALA A 223 13.19 24.64 2.68
CA ALA A 223 13.60 23.64 1.72
C ALA A 223 14.99 24.05 1.24
N PRO A 224 16.01 23.19 1.30
CA PRO A 224 17.30 23.51 0.71
C PRO A 224 17.07 23.88 -0.75
N ALA A 225 17.50 25.09 -1.12
CA ALA A 225 17.35 25.67 -2.44
C ALA A 225 17.92 24.70 -3.50
N ALA A 226 17.04 24.02 -4.23
CA ALA A 226 17.41 23.38 -5.49
C ALA A 226 17.77 24.51 -6.46
N ALA A 227 18.95 24.43 -7.07
CA ALA A 227 19.43 25.39 -8.02
C ALA A 227 18.39 25.65 -9.12
N PRO A 228 18.08 26.89 -9.44
CA PRO A 228 17.07 27.22 -10.44
C PRO A 228 17.56 26.84 -11.82
N GLY A 229 16.86 25.91 -12.47
CA GLY A 229 16.89 25.81 -13.92
C GLY A 229 16.17 27.02 -14.53
N PRO A 230 16.46 27.40 -15.78
CA PRO A 230 15.90 28.61 -16.39
C PRO A 230 14.44 28.41 -16.77
N GLU A 231 13.54 28.58 -15.83
CA GLU A 231 12.11 28.73 -16.09
C GLU A 231 11.70 30.19 -15.96
N ALA A 232 10.86 30.63 -16.90
CA ALA A 232 10.40 32.00 -17.02
C ALA A 232 9.82 32.50 -15.67
N ALA A 233 10.29 33.66 -15.22
CA ALA A 233 9.81 34.33 -14.02
C ALA A 233 8.31 34.57 -14.10
N PRO A 234 7.52 34.27 -13.05
CA PRO A 234 6.11 34.61 -13.00
C PRO A 234 5.94 36.14 -13.04
N ALA A 235 4.90 36.60 -13.72
CA ALA A 235 4.59 38.02 -13.85
C ALA A 235 4.51 38.68 -12.47
N PRO A 236 5.11 39.87 -12.27
CA PRO A 236 5.08 40.57 -11.01
C PRO A 236 3.64 41.00 -10.68
N GLY A 237 3.09 40.48 -9.59
CA GLY A 237 1.75 40.82 -9.09
C GLY A 237 0.74 39.68 -8.99
N ALA A 238 1.07 38.45 -9.41
CA ALA A 238 0.22 37.31 -9.12
C ALA A 238 0.30 36.97 -7.62
N PRO A 239 -0.84 36.85 -6.89
CA PRO A 239 -0.81 36.39 -5.51
C PRO A 239 -0.21 34.99 -5.45
N ALA A 240 0.71 34.76 -4.51
CA ALA A 240 1.28 33.44 -4.29
C ALA A 240 0.15 32.42 -4.15
N PRO A 241 0.21 31.27 -4.84
CA PRO A 241 -0.82 30.26 -4.74
C PRO A 241 -0.99 29.85 -3.27
N SER A 242 -2.22 29.91 -2.77
CA SER A 242 -2.53 29.48 -1.40
C SER A 242 -2.05 28.03 -1.21
N PRO A 243 -1.35 27.70 -0.11
CA PRO A 243 -0.87 26.36 0.12
C PRO A 243 -2.04 25.35 0.07
N SER A 244 -1.82 24.22 -0.59
CA SER A 244 -2.84 23.16 -0.68
C SER A 244 -3.29 22.76 0.74
N PRO A 245 -4.60 22.70 1.01
CA PRO A 245 -5.11 22.30 2.32
C PRO A 245 -4.90 20.80 2.62
N ALA A 246 -4.23 20.06 1.74
CA ALA A 246 -3.93 18.64 1.90
C ALA A 246 -2.45 18.37 1.62
N VAL A 247 -1.85 17.53 2.44
CA VAL A 247 -0.46 17.07 2.29
C VAL A 247 -0.44 15.54 2.26
N ALA A 248 0.15 14.99 1.22
CA ALA A 248 0.46 13.56 1.14
C ALA A 248 1.97 13.32 1.31
N ARG A 249 2.34 12.29 2.07
CA ARG A 249 3.71 11.89 2.33
C ARG A 249 3.87 10.40 2.08
N ASP A 250 5.08 9.97 1.74
CA ASP A 250 5.43 8.58 1.45
C ASP A 250 6.62 8.17 2.34
N PHE A 251 6.49 7.08 3.07
CA PHE A 251 7.61 6.53 3.84
C PHE A 251 8.62 5.91 2.87
N SER A 252 9.73 6.60 2.68
CA SER A 252 10.79 6.12 1.78
C SER A 252 11.34 4.78 2.24
N ARG A 253 11.25 3.76 1.39
CA ARG A 253 11.78 2.42 1.69
C ARG A 253 11.29 1.87 3.04
N LEU A 254 10.03 2.07 3.42
CA LEU A 254 9.49 1.69 4.73
C LEU A 254 9.98 0.31 5.19
N TYR A 255 9.76 -0.72 4.37
CA TYR A 255 10.06 -2.10 4.75
C TYR A 255 11.54 -2.40 5.00
N THR A 256 12.47 -1.63 4.41
CA THR A 256 13.91 -1.82 4.60
C THR A 256 14.50 -0.94 5.68
N ASN A 257 13.79 0.13 6.09
CA ASN A 257 14.30 1.14 7.02
C ASN A 257 13.79 0.98 8.47
N LEU A 258 12.94 -0.01 8.74
CA LEU A 258 12.40 -0.24 10.09
C LEU A 258 13.47 -0.87 11.00
N PRO A 259 13.96 -0.18 12.05
CA PRO A 259 14.95 -0.74 12.97
C PRO A 259 14.37 -1.90 13.79
N HIS A 260 15.07 -3.03 13.85
CA HIS A 260 14.59 -4.25 14.50
C HIS A 260 14.33 -4.05 16.01
N ASP A 261 15.18 -3.30 16.72
CA ASP A 261 15.01 -2.95 18.14
C ASP A 261 13.71 -2.17 18.38
N LYS A 262 13.44 -1.18 17.51
CA LYS A 262 12.20 -0.38 17.60
C LYS A 262 10.96 -1.18 17.22
N ILE A 263 11.05 -2.08 16.24
CA ILE A 263 9.95 -3.01 15.91
C ILE A 263 9.62 -3.86 17.12
N ARG A 264 10.65 -4.48 17.76
CA ARG A 264 10.46 -5.31 18.97
C ARG A 264 9.78 -4.54 20.09
N ALA A 265 10.33 -3.38 20.45
CA ALA A 265 9.78 -2.56 21.52
C ALA A 265 8.33 -2.15 21.26
N ALA A 266 8.01 -1.66 20.06
CA ALA A 266 6.67 -1.21 19.69
C ALA A 266 5.65 -2.36 19.67
N LEU A 267 5.98 -3.50 19.05
CA LEU A 267 5.06 -4.62 18.94
C LEU A 267 4.90 -5.38 20.28
N HIS A 268 5.95 -5.48 21.09
CA HIS A 268 5.87 -5.98 22.47
C HIS A 268 4.88 -5.15 23.30
N ALA A 269 5.08 -3.82 23.34
CA ALA A 269 4.22 -2.93 24.10
C ALA A 269 2.76 -2.96 23.59
N LEU A 270 2.57 -2.99 22.29
CA LEU A 270 1.25 -3.09 21.67
C LEU A 270 0.56 -4.41 22.03
N PHE A 271 1.26 -5.55 21.95
CA PHE A 271 0.67 -6.85 22.29
C PHE A 271 0.36 -6.95 23.78
N ALA A 272 1.29 -6.50 24.67
CA ALA A 272 1.05 -6.43 26.11
C ALA A 272 -0.21 -5.60 26.45
N LYS A 273 -0.38 -4.45 25.77
CA LYS A 273 -1.57 -3.60 25.94
C LYS A 273 -2.85 -4.30 25.48
N CYS A 274 -2.81 -5.04 24.38
CA CYS A 274 -3.94 -5.83 23.92
C CYS A 274 -4.30 -6.97 24.90
N LEU A 275 -3.31 -7.67 25.45
CA LEU A 275 -3.53 -8.71 26.47
C LEU A 275 -4.21 -8.13 27.72
N ALA A 276 -3.74 -6.98 28.20
CA ALA A 276 -4.35 -6.29 29.33
C ALA A 276 -5.80 -5.87 29.03
N ALA A 277 -6.06 -5.30 27.85
CA ALA A 277 -7.40 -4.85 27.45
C ALA A 277 -8.41 -6.01 27.28
N GLU A 278 -7.95 -7.17 26.81
CA GLU A 278 -8.78 -8.39 26.69
C GLU A 278 -8.84 -9.21 28.01
N GLY A 279 -8.16 -8.76 29.07
CA GLY A 279 -8.16 -9.42 30.40
C GLY A 279 -7.53 -10.81 30.40
N THR A 280 -6.52 -11.05 29.55
CA THR A 280 -5.89 -12.36 29.39
C THR A 280 -4.36 -12.28 29.35
N THR A 281 -3.69 -13.40 29.60
CA THR A 281 -2.22 -13.50 29.55
C THR A 281 -1.70 -14.13 28.27
N HIS A 282 -2.59 -14.57 27.39
CA HIS A 282 -2.21 -15.29 26.17
C HIS A 282 -3.28 -15.26 25.09
N LEU A 283 -2.85 -15.65 23.90
CA LEU A 283 -3.67 -15.82 22.73
C LEU A 283 -3.65 -17.30 22.30
N LEU A 284 -4.74 -17.79 21.76
CA LEU A 284 -4.84 -19.15 21.21
C LEU A 284 -4.77 -19.10 19.68
N VAL A 285 -3.88 -19.91 19.11
CA VAL A 285 -3.77 -20.12 17.66
C VAL A 285 -4.23 -21.52 17.33
N HIS A 286 -5.32 -21.62 16.60
CA HIS A 286 -5.82 -22.86 16.04
C HIS A 286 -5.30 -23.03 14.61
N SER A 287 -4.83 -24.22 14.26
CA SER A 287 -4.37 -24.58 12.92
C SER A 287 -4.99 -25.87 12.45
N TRP A 288 -5.33 -25.95 11.16
CA TRP A 288 -5.92 -27.12 10.54
C TRP A 288 -5.47 -27.24 9.09
N LEU A 289 -5.57 -28.47 8.56
CA LEU A 289 -5.32 -28.74 7.16
C LEU A 289 -6.67 -28.82 6.43
N PRO A 290 -7.00 -27.89 5.50
CA PRO A 290 -8.27 -27.93 4.78
C PRO A 290 -8.31 -29.16 3.86
N LYS A 291 -9.53 -29.65 3.56
CA LYS A 291 -9.68 -30.75 2.61
C LYS A 291 -9.18 -30.34 1.22
N PRO A 292 -8.48 -31.23 0.49
CA PRO A 292 -8.09 -30.96 -0.89
C PRO A 292 -9.30 -30.61 -1.75
N THR A 293 -9.13 -29.66 -2.65
CA THR A 293 -10.14 -29.30 -3.66
C THR A 293 -9.52 -29.42 -5.05
N THR A 294 -10.36 -29.42 -6.11
CA THR A 294 -9.89 -29.42 -7.50
C THR A 294 -8.96 -28.26 -7.82
N ASP A 295 -9.19 -27.11 -7.17
CA ASP A 295 -8.42 -25.88 -7.39
C ASP A 295 -7.15 -25.81 -6.49
N THR A 296 -7.14 -26.56 -5.38
CA THR A 296 -6.01 -26.65 -4.44
C THR A 296 -5.71 -28.12 -4.10
N PRO A 297 -5.03 -28.84 -5.00
CA PRO A 297 -4.75 -30.26 -4.81
C PRO A 297 -3.78 -30.56 -3.66
N VAL A 298 -2.93 -29.60 -3.28
CA VAL A 298 -2.05 -29.68 -2.11
C VAL A 298 -2.49 -28.63 -1.09
N PRO A 299 -3.27 -29.01 -0.07
CA PRO A 299 -3.75 -28.07 0.93
C PRO A 299 -2.60 -27.54 1.79
N GLN A 300 -2.62 -26.24 2.07
CA GLN A 300 -1.69 -25.58 2.99
C GLN A 300 -2.33 -25.44 4.37
N GLN A 301 -1.50 -25.55 5.41
CA GLN A 301 -1.92 -25.33 6.78
C GLN A 301 -2.57 -23.95 6.93
N GLN A 302 -3.77 -23.93 7.52
CA GLN A 302 -4.51 -22.71 7.83
C GLN A 302 -4.35 -22.36 9.32
N TYR A 303 -4.42 -21.06 9.62
CA TYR A 303 -4.26 -20.55 10.98
C TYR A 303 -5.34 -19.53 11.33
N LYS A 304 -5.87 -19.61 12.55
CA LYS A 304 -6.79 -18.62 13.11
C LYS A 304 -6.38 -18.34 14.56
N ALA A 305 -6.30 -17.06 14.90
CA ALA A 305 -5.92 -16.64 16.25
C ALA A 305 -7.03 -15.83 16.91
N ARG A 306 -7.16 -15.98 18.24
CA ARG A 306 -8.03 -15.20 19.11
C ARG A 306 -7.45 -15.08 20.50
N PHE A 307 -7.79 -14.04 21.23
CA PHE A 307 -7.47 -13.92 22.64
C PHE A 307 -8.24 -14.99 23.45
N ALA A 308 -7.60 -15.54 24.47
CA ALA A 308 -8.20 -16.56 25.29
C ALA A 308 -9.30 -15.96 26.19
N GLY A 309 -10.46 -16.59 26.20
CA GLY A 309 -11.51 -16.27 27.15
C GLY A 309 -11.33 -16.99 28.50
N PRO A 310 -12.07 -16.60 29.53
CA PRO A 310 -11.95 -17.19 30.87
C PRO A 310 -12.28 -18.69 30.95
N THR A 311 -13.05 -19.20 29.99
CA THR A 311 -13.50 -20.60 29.93
C THR A 311 -12.73 -21.42 28.89
N ASP A 312 -11.75 -20.83 28.24
CA ASP A 312 -11.02 -21.53 27.19
C ASP A 312 -10.09 -22.60 27.77
N TYR A 313 -9.98 -23.69 27.03
CA TYR A 313 -9.02 -24.73 27.34
C TYR A 313 -7.59 -24.16 27.33
N VAL A 314 -6.91 -24.36 28.44
CA VAL A 314 -5.49 -24.03 28.57
C VAL A 314 -4.69 -25.33 28.53
N PRO A 315 -3.73 -25.52 27.59
CA PRO A 315 -2.84 -26.66 27.63
C PRO A 315 -2.17 -26.82 29.00
N PRO A 316 -1.90 -28.05 29.47
CA PRO A 316 -1.24 -28.30 30.78
C PRO A 316 0.08 -27.53 30.90
N VAL A 317 0.50 -27.26 32.14
CA VAL A 317 1.79 -26.62 32.42
C VAL A 317 2.92 -27.43 31.78
N GLY A 318 3.74 -26.79 30.97
CA GLY A 318 4.83 -27.43 30.19
C GLY A 318 4.47 -27.86 28.78
N SER A 319 3.19 -27.83 28.39
CA SER A 319 2.77 -28.05 27.01
C SER A 319 2.01 -26.82 26.49
N ARG A 320 2.54 -26.18 25.49
CA ARG A 320 1.88 -25.05 24.79
C ARG A 320 1.24 -25.46 23.47
N TYR A 321 1.24 -26.76 23.19
CA TYR A 321 0.74 -27.35 21.96
C TYR A 321 -0.17 -28.54 22.28
N LYS A 322 -1.29 -28.63 21.61
CA LYS A 322 -2.20 -29.77 21.61
C LYS A 322 -2.66 -30.05 20.20
N GLU A 323 -2.53 -31.29 19.78
CA GLU A 323 -3.07 -31.83 18.54
C GLU A 323 -4.19 -32.82 18.85
N ASP A 324 -5.27 -32.77 18.12
CA ASP A 324 -6.35 -33.74 18.21
C ASP A 324 -6.20 -34.87 17.18
N GLN A 325 -7.12 -35.84 17.22
CA GLN A 325 -7.09 -36.99 16.31
C GLN A 325 -7.35 -36.64 14.83
N SER A 326 -7.84 -35.43 14.55
CA SER A 326 -8.05 -34.94 13.17
C SER A 326 -6.81 -34.26 12.58
N GLY A 327 -5.74 -34.06 13.38
CA GLY A 327 -4.56 -33.29 13.01
C GLY A 327 -4.72 -31.78 13.22
N ASP A 328 -5.83 -31.35 13.80
CA ASP A 328 -6.05 -29.96 14.18
C ASP A 328 -5.27 -29.64 15.45
N ALA A 329 -4.60 -28.52 15.47
CA ALA A 329 -3.73 -28.15 16.59
C ALA A 329 -4.08 -26.79 17.18
N THR A 330 -3.98 -26.69 18.50
CA THR A 330 -4.13 -25.43 19.23
C THR A 330 -2.84 -25.09 19.98
N ARG A 331 -2.33 -23.87 19.76
CA ARG A 331 -1.12 -23.34 20.40
C ARG A 331 -1.49 -22.20 21.34
N LYS A 332 -0.87 -22.19 22.52
CA LYS A 332 -0.93 -21.08 23.46
C LYS A 332 0.25 -20.16 23.19
N ILE A 333 -0.01 -18.89 22.92
CA ILE A 333 0.99 -17.87 22.63
C ILE A 333 0.97 -16.85 23.76
N THR A 334 2.01 -16.81 24.56
CA THR A 334 2.26 -15.79 25.59
C THR A 334 2.99 -14.59 24.99
N LEU A 335 3.26 -13.57 25.80
CA LEU A 335 4.08 -12.42 25.36
C LEU A 335 5.49 -12.85 24.96
N ASP A 336 6.12 -13.74 25.74
CA ASP A 336 7.46 -14.27 25.42
C ASP A 336 7.47 -15.08 24.11
N ASP A 337 6.40 -15.83 23.84
CA ASP A 337 6.27 -16.59 22.60
C ASP A 337 6.08 -15.66 21.40
N PHE A 338 5.33 -14.57 21.59
CA PHE A 338 5.17 -13.54 20.57
C PHE A 338 6.51 -12.89 20.20
N ASP A 339 7.29 -12.51 21.22
CA ASP A 339 8.62 -11.93 21.00
C ASP A 339 9.56 -12.96 20.34
N ALA A 340 9.49 -14.23 20.75
CA ALA A 340 10.28 -15.30 20.14
C ALA A 340 9.95 -15.49 18.65
N LEU A 341 8.67 -15.45 18.28
CA LEU A 341 8.22 -15.56 16.88
C LEU A 341 8.64 -14.34 16.07
N LEU A 342 8.49 -13.14 16.62
CA LEU A 342 8.93 -11.91 16.00
C LEU A 342 10.44 -11.91 15.75
N ASP A 343 11.24 -12.23 16.76
CA ASP A 343 12.70 -12.36 16.66
C ASP A 343 13.12 -13.36 15.59
N THR A 344 12.43 -14.50 15.56
CA THR A 344 12.68 -15.55 14.58
C THR A 344 12.50 -15.04 13.15
N LEU A 345 11.44 -14.26 12.90
CA LEU A 345 11.17 -13.72 11.58
C LEU A 345 12.13 -12.58 11.19
N LEU A 346 12.51 -11.72 12.15
CA LEU A 346 13.42 -10.61 11.89
C LEU A 346 14.87 -11.07 11.70
N ASN A 347 15.34 -12.04 12.48
CA ASN A 347 16.75 -12.45 12.49
C ASN A 347 17.06 -13.59 11.51
N ALA A 348 16.07 -14.32 11.02
CA ALA A 348 16.29 -15.46 10.14
C ALA A 348 15.81 -15.20 8.70
N THR A 349 15.91 -13.98 8.25
CA THR A 349 15.66 -13.65 6.85
C THR A 349 16.95 -13.73 6.08
N PHE A 350 17.13 -14.85 5.40
CA PHE A 350 18.25 -15.10 4.50
C PHE A 350 17.78 -14.98 3.05
N ILE A 351 18.62 -14.37 2.22
CA ILE A 351 18.35 -14.11 0.80
C ILE A 351 19.52 -14.67 0.00
N GLU A 352 19.22 -15.51 -0.97
CA GLU A 352 20.20 -16.04 -1.91
C GLU A 352 20.06 -15.36 -3.26
N PHE A 353 21.20 -14.87 -3.80
CA PHE A 353 21.26 -14.29 -5.13
C PHE A 353 22.60 -14.59 -5.79
N ALA A 354 22.59 -15.32 -6.90
CA ALA A 354 23.77 -15.63 -7.72
C ALA A 354 24.98 -16.17 -6.91
N GLY A 355 24.73 -17.00 -5.92
CA GLY A 355 25.77 -17.59 -5.04
C GLY A 355 26.16 -16.68 -3.86
N LEU A 356 25.63 -15.47 -3.76
CA LEU A 356 25.74 -14.62 -2.59
C LEU A 356 24.62 -14.95 -1.60
N LEU A 357 24.97 -15.27 -0.36
CA LEU A 357 24.04 -15.43 0.75
C LEU A 357 24.16 -14.21 1.67
N VAL A 358 23.05 -13.52 1.91
CA VAL A 358 22.99 -12.37 2.81
C VAL A 358 21.90 -12.57 3.85
N GLN A 359 22.12 -12.02 5.04
CA GLN A 359 21.11 -11.87 6.07
C GLN A 359 20.57 -10.43 6.06
N GLN A 360 19.27 -10.27 6.07
CA GLN A 360 18.66 -8.96 6.29
C GLN A 360 18.74 -8.62 7.78
N ILE A 361 19.42 -7.51 8.11
CA ILE A 361 19.70 -7.07 9.49
C ILE A 361 18.91 -5.83 9.91
N CYS A 362 18.19 -5.22 9.00
CA CYS A 362 17.28 -4.10 9.24
C CYS A 362 16.05 -4.25 8.35
N GLY A 363 14.92 -3.76 8.80
CA GLY A 363 13.67 -3.80 8.07
C GLY A 363 12.95 -5.14 8.17
N VAL A 364 11.89 -5.26 7.40
CA VAL A 364 11.05 -6.47 7.29
C VAL A 364 11.06 -6.92 5.84
N PRO A 365 11.29 -8.21 5.55
CA PRO A 365 11.39 -8.68 4.16
C PRO A 365 10.05 -8.54 3.44
N MET A 366 10.06 -7.81 2.33
CA MET A 366 8.92 -7.72 1.43
C MET A 366 8.68 -9.08 0.76
N GLY A 367 7.74 -9.84 1.24
CA GLY A 367 7.41 -11.17 0.67
C GLY A 367 6.97 -12.18 1.72
N ILE A 368 7.30 -11.96 2.98
CA ILE A 368 6.70 -12.75 4.07
C ILE A 368 5.28 -12.22 4.38
N SER A 369 4.38 -13.15 4.68
CA SER A 369 2.97 -12.82 4.95
C SER A 369 2.74 -11.78 6.08
N PRO A 370 3.52 -11.76 7.18
CA PRO A 370 3.31 -10.81 8.29
C PRO A 370 3.90 -9.42 8.03
N ALA A 371 4.74 -9.21 7.01
CA ALA A 371 5.43 -7.93 6.79
C ALA A 371 4.51 -6.70 6.76
N PRO A 372 3.36 -6.70 6.03
CA PRO A 372 2.46 -5.56 6.05
C PRO A 372 1.85 -5.28 7.42
N PHE A 373 1.58 -6.34 8.20
CA PHE A 373 1.04 -6.20 9.56
C PHE A 373 2.08 -5.65 10.52
N ILE A 374 3.33 -6.14 10.44
CA ILE A 374 4.44 -5.64 11.27
C ILE A 374 4.63 -4.15 11.03
N ALA A 375 4.77 -3.71 9.76
CA ALA A 375 4.94 -2.32 9.41
C ALA A 375 3.75 -1.45 9.87
N ASN A 376 2.52 -1.92 9.61
CA ASN A 376 1.31 -1.19 9.98
C ASN A 376 1.14 -1.03 11.49
N LEU A 377 1.33 -2.09 12.26
CA LEU A 377 1.18 -2.05 13.71
C LEU A 377 2.32 -1.27 14.37
N PHE A 378 3.54 -1.37 13.83
CA PHE A 378 4.66 -0.54 14.26
C PHE A 378 4.34 0.96 14.15
N LEU A 379 3.92 1.41 12.98
CA LEU A 379 3.56 2.83 12.78
C LEU A 379 2.33 3.21 13.62
N ALA A 380 1.32 2.34 13.68
CA ALA A 380 0.10 2.60 14.44
C ALA A 380 0.37 2.72 15.96
N TRP A 381 1.39 2.03 16.48
CA TRP A 381 1.81 2.18 17.87
C TRP A 381 2.35 3.60 18.14
N TYR A 382 3.23 4.13 17.27
CA TYR A 382 3.74 5.50 17.40
C TYR A 382 2.62 6.55 17.23
N GLU A 383 1.69 6.34 16.31
CA GLU A 383 0.51 7.18 16.11
C GLU A 383 -0.37 7.20 17.36
N PHE A 384 -0.57 6.05 17.98
CA PHE A 384 -1.33 5.91 19.22
C PHE A 384 -0.66 6.62 20.39
N GLU A 385 0.64 6.37 20.64
CA GLU A 385 1.40 7.05 21.69
C GLU A 385 1.40 8.59 21.51
N PHE A 386 1.55 9.04 20.25
CA PHE A 386 1.49 10.45 19.94
C PHE A 386 0.14 11.07 20.32
N LEU A 387 -0.96 10.42 19.98
CA LEU A 387 -2.29 10.93 20.28
C LEU A 387 -2.69 10.75 21.75
N LEU A 388 -2.13 9.77 22.46
CA LEU A 388 -2.35 9.62 23.92
C LEU A 388 -1.89 10.84 24.71
N GLN A 389 -0.99 11.66 24.18
CA GLN A 389 -0.60 12.93 24.80
C GLN A 389 -1.83 13.86 25.00
N TYR A 390 -2.87 13.73 24.18
CA TYR A 390 -4.14 14.45 24.36
C TYR A 390 -4.78 14.17 25.74
N ASN A 391 -4.71 12.94 26.20
CA ASN A 391 -5.27 12.53 27.50
C ASN A 391 -4.35 12.96 28.65
N ALA A 392 -3.01 12.96 28.42
CA ALA A 392 -2.05 13.40 29.42
C ALA A 392 -2.17 14.91 29.76
N PHE A 393 -2.67 15.71 28.81
CA PHE A 393 -2.94 17.14 29.00
C PHE A 393 -4.42 17.41 29.29
N ALA A 394 -5.06 16.60 30.15
CA ALA A 394 -6.40 16.89 30.64
C ALA A 394 -6.39 18.14 31.53
N PRO A 395 -7.44 18.99 31.46
CA PRO A 395 -7.58 20.10 32.40
C PRO A 395 -7.66 19.60 33.85
N VAL A 396 -7.06 20.35 34.76
CA VAL A 396 -7.09 20.07 36.20
C VAL A 396 -8.15 20.93 36.87
N ASP A 397 -8.95 20.33 37.73
CA ASP A 397 -9.94 21.08 38.52
C ASP A 397 -9.27 22.08 39.46
N ILE A 398 -9.86 23.26 39.61
CA ILE A 398 -9.42 24.31 40.51
C ILE A 398 -10.36 24.31 41.69
N PRO A 399 -10.01 23.75 42.86
CA PRO A 399 -10.83 23.79 44.06
C PRO A 399 -11.13 25.22 44.52
N ASP A 400 -12.29 25.44 45.08
CA ASP A 400 -12.70 26.78 45.55
C ASP A 400 -11.85 27.33 46.69
N ASP A 401 -11.24 26.46 47.48
CA ASP A 401 -10.37 26.74 48.63
C ASP A 401 -8.90 26.97 48.23
N SER A 402 -8.58 26.97 46.92
CA SER A 402 -7.21 27.18 46.42
C SER A 402 -6.74 28.62 46.74
N THR A 403 -5.48 28.71 47.18
CA THR A 403 -4.82 30.01 47.33
C THR A 403 -4.66 30.74 45.97
N ALA A 404 -4.47 32.05 45.99
CA ALA A 404 -4.30 32.82 44.74
C ALA A 404 -3.12 32.30 43.89
N ALA A 405 -2.01 31.91 44.52
CA ALA A 405 -0.86 31.36 43.83
C ALA A 405 -1.14 29.99 43.18
N GLU A 406 -1.81 29.08 43.90
CA GLU A 406 -2.23 27.78 43.38
C GLU A 406 -3.23 27.92 42.24
N ARG A 407 -4.19 28.85 42.37
CA ARG A 407 -5.17 29.16 41.31
C ARG A 407 -4.47 29.62 40.04
N THR A 408 -3.57 30.60 40.15
CA THR A 408 -2.78 31.10 38.98
C THR A 408 -1.94 29.99 38.35
N ALA A 409 -1.29 29.12 39.15
CA ALA A 409 -0.51 27.99 38.64
C ALA A 409 -1.38 26.97 37.87
N ARG A 410 -2.56 26.63 38.40
CA ARG A 410 -3.51 25.69 37.76
C ARG A 410 -4.16 26.31 36.50
N GLU A 411 -4.46 27.60 36.53
CA GLU A 411 -4.94 28.31 35.32
C GLU A 411 -3.89 28.27 34.21
N ALA A 412 -2.63 28.57 34.50
CA ALA A 412 -1.53 28.48 33.54
C ALA A 412 -1.33 27.04 33.03
N GLN A 413 -1.47 26.02 33.90
CA GLN A 413 -1.43 24.62 33.50
C GLN A 413 -2.61 24.28 32.57
N ASN A 414 -3.82 24.74 32.88
CA ASN A 414 -5.01 24.51 32.06
C ASN A 414 -4.92 25.20 30.69
N GLU A 415 -4.31 26.38 30.63
CA GLU A 415 -4.05 27.06 29.38
C GLU A 415 -3.09 26.26 28.49
N ARG A 416 -1.95 25.77 29.05
CA ARG A 416 -1.03 24.87 28.35
C ARG A 416 -1.72 23.60 27.88
N SER A 417 -2.52 22.98 28.75
CA SER A 417 -3.27 21.77 28.43
C SER A 417 -4.25 22.01 27.27
N ARG A 418 -4.93 23.13 27.28
CA ARG A 418 -5.86 23.54 26.19
C ARG A 418 -5.10 23.73 24.88
N ALA A 419 -3.97 24.45 24.89
CA ALA A 419 -3.16 24.69 23.70
C ALA A 419 -2.66 23.37 23.07
N VAL A 420 -2.18 22.42 23.88
CA VAL A 420 -1.74 21.09 23.39
C VAL A 420 -2.92 20.31 22.81
N ARG A 421 -4.07 20.30 23.48
CA ARG A 421 -5.24 19.57 22.99
C ARG A 421 -5.80 20.16 21.70
N ASP A 422 -5.79 21.48 21.56
CA ASP A 422 -6.23 22.15 20.33
C ASP A 422 -5.25 21.86 19.18
N LEU A 423 -3.93 21.83 19.45
CA LEU A 423 -2.94 21.41 18.48
C LEU A 423 -3.17 19.96 18.00
N LEU A 424 -3.39 19.02 18.93
CA LEU A 424 -3.60 17.61 18.57
C LEU A 424 -4.89 17.39 17.78
N ARG A 425 -5.90 18.23 17.94
CA ARG A 425 -7.14 18.17 17.14
C ARG A 425 -6.92 18.35 15.65
N TYR A 426 -5.86 19.02 15.22
CA TYR A 426 -5.52 19.11 13.79
C TYR A 426 -5.22 17.75 13.16
N PHE A 427 -4.90 16.73 13.97
CA PHE A 427 -4.61 15.38 13.51
C PHE A 427 -5.85 14.48 13.32
N ILE A 428 -7.05 14.96 13.59
CA ILE A 428 -8.31 14.20 13.38
C ILE A 428 -8.48 13.81 11.89
N TYR A 429 -8.08 14.70 10.98
CA TYR A 429 -8.17 14.48 9.52
C TYR A 429 -6.84 13.95 8.95
N THR A 430 -6.25 12.99 9.63
CA THR A 430 -5.04 12.26 9.17
C THR A 430 -5.39 10.80 8.93
N ARG A 431 -4.91 10.24 7.82
CA ARG A 431 -5.08 8.81 7.49
C ARG A 431 -3.79 8.27 6.90
N ARG A 432 -3.54 6.98 7.14
CA ARG A 432 -2.38 6.26 6.60
C ARG A 432 -2.81 4.94 5.99
N PHE A 433 -2.29 4.68 4.81
CA PHE A 433 -2.40 3.39 4.13
C PHE A 433 -0.98 2.86 3.86
N LEU A 434 -0.56 1.88 4.62
CA LEU A 434 0.82 1.35 4.57
C LEU A 434 1.86 2.47 4.71
N ASP A 435 2.51 2.81 3.60
CA ASP A 435 3.56 3.83 3.44
C ASP A 435 3.04 5.21 3.01
N ASP A 436 1.77 5.34 2.66
CA ASP A 436 1.16 6.59 2.25
C ASP A 436 0.43 7.28 3.43
N LEU A 437 0.83 8.49 3.80
CA LEU A 437 0.23 9.32 4.85
C LEU A 437 -0.46 10.53 4.22
N LEU A 438 -1.73 10.76 4.56
CA LEU A 438 -2.52 11.93 4.16
C LEU A 438 -2.94 12.71 5.38
N SER A 439 -2.75 14.04 5.37
CA SER A 439 -3.28 14.93 6.40
C SER A 439 -3.92 16.16 5.76
N LEU A 440 -5.10 16.54 6.27
CA LEU A 440 -5.85 17.68 5.77
C LEU A 440 -5.73 18.84 6.78
N ARG A 441 -5.46 20.04 6.27
CA ARG A 441 -5.43 21.30 7.04
C ARG A 441 -4.66 21.21 8.36
N ASN A 442 -3.49 20.58 8.35
CA ASN A 442 -2.67 20.38 9.53
C ASN A 442 -1.33 21.13 9.45
N PRO A 443 -1.24 22.36 9.99
CA PRO A 443 0.00 23.13 9.99
C PRO A 443 1.06 22.55 10.94
N HIS A 444 0.66 21.68 11.87
CA HIS A 444 1.54 21.09 12.87
C HIS A 444 2.13 19.74 12.45
N LEU A 445 1.75 19.21 11.27
CA LEU A 445 2.26 17.91 10.82
C LEU A 445 3.78 17.95 10.64
N GLU A 446 4.32 18.97 9.95
CA GLU A 446 5.75 19.06 9.64
C GLU A 446 6.62 19.15 10.89
N PRO A 447 6.41 20.12 11.82
CA PRO A 447 7.27 20.24 13.00
C PRO A 447 7.15 19.07 13.97
N LEU A 448 6.04 18.31 13.93
CA LEU A 448 5.80 17.17 14.82
C LEU A 448 6.02 15.81 14.13
N LEU A 449 6.48 15.77 12.89
CA LEU A 449 6.59 14.53 12.13
C LEU A 449 7.66 13.59 12.70
N LYS A 450 8.74 14.12 13.24
CA LYS A 450 9.90 13.38 13.75
C LYS A 450 9.95 13.36 15.27
N ARG A 451 10.22 12.20 15.85
CA ARG A 451 10.32 11.96 17.30
C ARG A 451 11.78 11.82 17.72
N GLY A 452 12.34 12.88 18.29
CA GLY A 452 13.64 12.86 18.94
C GLY A 452 13.60 12.28 20.36
N ALA A 453 14.71 12.39 21.08
CA ALA A 453 14.85 11.93 22.47
C ALA A 453 14.01 12.74 23.48
N GLY A 454 13.49 13.89 23.08
CA GLY A 454 12.70 14.80 23.92
C GLY A 454 11.50 15.40 23.16
N PRO A 455 10.84 16.40 23.75
CA PRO A 455 9.77 17.13 23.07
C PRO A 455 10.26 17.73 21.75
N ALA A 456 9.36 17.81 20.77
CA ALA A 456 9.67 18.42 19.48
C ALA A 456 10.07 19.91 19.66
N PRO A 457 11.00 20.43 18.84
CA PRO A 457 11.45 21.83 18.97
C PRO A 457 10.30 22.83 18.96
N GLY A 458 10.24 23.70 19.96
CA GLY A 458 9.16 24.67 20.14
C GLY A 458 7.83 24.10 20.64
N HIS A 459 7.77 22.81 21.01
CA HIS A 459 6.60 22.12 21.53
C HIS A 459 6.88 21.49 22.91
N VAL A 460 5.79 21.21 23.65
CA VAL A 460 5.86 20.49 24.94
C VAL A 460 5.54 19.00 24.78
N ILE A 461 5.25 18.55 23.57
CA ILE A 461 4.89 17.19 23.21
C ILE A 461 5.98 16.56 22.34
N HIS A 462 6.07 15.23 22.39
CA HIS A 462 6.96 14.47 21.53
C HIS A 462 6.45 14.44 20.09
N GLY A 463 7.38 14.32 19.16
CA GLY A 463 7.04 14.10 17.76
C GLY A 463 6.46 12.71 17.50
N LEU A 464 6.07 12.46 16.26
CA LEU A 464 5.25 11.33 15.84
C LEU A 464 6.08 10.08 15.56
N TYR A 465 6.94 10.09 14.53
CA TYR A 465 7.65 8.91 14.05
C TYR A 465 9.14 8.94 14.37
N PRO A 466 9.80 7.78 14.52
CA PRO A 466 11.24 7.69 14.70
C PRO A 466 12.04 8.50 13.68
N GLU A 467 13.15 9.09 14.10
CA GLU A 467 14.00 9.96 13.27
C GLU A 467 14.57 9.25 12.03
N GLU A 468 14.80 7.94 12.14
CA GLU A 468 15.38 7.11 11.09
C GLU A 468 14.45 6.94 9.88
N LEU A 469 13.15 7.16 10.05
CA LEU A 469 12.20 7.05 8.96
C LEU A 469 12.23 8.30 8.09
N ASP A 470 12.50 8.16 6.82
CA ASP A 470 12.41 9.24 5.84
C ASP A 470 10.98 9.32 5.28
N ILE A 471 10.34 10.50 5.41
CA ILE A 471 8.91 10.69 5.10
C ILE A 471 8.72 11.96 4.26
N PRO A 472 9.26 11.99 3.02
CA PRO A 472 9.18 13.16 2.16
C PRO A 472 7.74 13.46 1.72
N VAL A 473 7.49 14.71 1.39
CA VAL A 473 6.25 15.14 0.75
C VAL A 473 6.18 14.54 -0.65
N GLN A 474 5.03 13.98 -1.00
CA GLN A 474 4.79 13.52 -2.36
C GLN A 474 4.59 14.73 -3.28
N GLN A 475 5.42 14.83 -4.32
CA GLN A 475 5.34 15.91 -5.30
C GLN A 475 4.72 15.42 -6.60
N HIS A 476 3.79 16.19 -7.14
CA HIS A 476 3.07 15.90 -8.39
C HIS A 476 3.11 17.12 -9.33
N PRO A 477 4.29 17.48 -9.88
CA PRO A 477 4.47 18.71 -10.64
C PRO A 477 3.64 18.76 -11.94
N HIS A 478 3.08 17.62 -12.36
CA HIS A 478 2.23 17.51 -13.56
C HIS A 478 0.74 17.75 -13.27
N LEU A 479 0.36 17.95 -12.01
CA LEU A 479 -1.01 18.22 -11.60
C LEU A 479 -1.19 19.68 -11.15
N PRO A 480 -2.40 20.23 -11.28
CA PRO A 480 -2.75 21.53 -10.69
C PRO A 480 -2.49 21.56 -9.17
N VAL A 481 -2.19 22.74 -8.63
CA VAL A 481 -1.87 22.94 -7.20
C VAL A 481 -3.03 22.53 -6.28
N ASN A 482 -4.25 22.62 -6.77
CA ASN A 482 -5.47 22.23 -6.05
C ASN A 482 -5.83 20.74 -6.20
N GLU A 483 -4.97 19.94 -6.83
CA GLU A 483 -5.16 18.51 -7.02
C GLU A 483 -4.07 17.70 -6.32
N LEU A 484 -4.46 16.71 -5.54
CA LEU A 484 -3.55 15.84 -4.82
C LEU A 484 -3.98 14.37 -4.99
N PRO A 485 -3.16 13.51 -5.60
CA PRO A 485 -3.45 12.10 -5.68
C PRO A 485 -3.10 11.40 -4.37
N PHE A 486 -4.02 10.59 -3.88
CA PHE A 486 -3.79 9.70 -2.74
C PHE A 486 -4.42 8.33 -3.01
N LEU A 487 -3.62 7.28 -2.99
CA LEU A 487 -3.98 5.93 -3.43
C LEU A 487 -4.45 5.93 -4.90
N ASP A 488 -5.74 5.65 -5.11
CA ASP A 488 -6.43 5.66 -6.40
C ASP A 488 -7.47 6.79 -6.53
N ILE A 489 -7.41 7.76 -5.63
CA ILE A 489 -8.29 8.92 -5.60
C ILE A 489 -7.50 10.17 -5.98
N LEU A 490 -8.07 11.01 -6.82
CA LEU A 490 -7.64 12.37 -7.04
C LEU A 490 -8.48 13.28 -6.12
N LEU A 491 -7.85 13.88 -5.12
CA LEU A 491 -8.46 14.86 -4.25
C LEU A 491 -8.42 16.21 -4.98
N CYS A 492 -9.57 16.83 -5.20
CA CYS A 492 -9.67 18.14 -5.83
C CYS A 492 -10.18 19.13 -4.77
N PHE A 493 -9.35 20.10 -4.44
CA PHE A 493 -9.76 21.19 -3.55
C PHE A 493 -10.55 22.24 -4.32
N VAL A 494 -11.74 22.55 -3.83
CA VAL A 494 -12.65 23.53 -4.43
C VAL A 494 -13.16 24.46 -3.34
N PRO A 495 -12.83 25.77 -3.37
CA PRO A 495 -13.47 26.74 -2.48
C PRO A 495 -14.91 26.99 -2.96
N VAL A 496 -15.88 26.77 -2.07
CA VAL A 496 -17.31 27.00 -2.34
C VAL A 496 -17.86 27.90 -1.23
N ASP A 497 -18.38 29.06 -1.59
CA ASP A 497 -18.98 30.02 -0.65
C ASP A 497 -18.07 30.37 0.56
N GLY A 498 -16.77 30.54 0.31
CA GLY A 498 -15.79 30.82 1.38
C GLY A 498 -15.44 29.62 2.27
N VAL A 499 -15.93 28.41 1.94
CA VAL A 499 -15.67 27.17 2.66
C VAL A 499 -14.78 26.24 1.86
N CYS A 500 -13.83 25.63 2.57
CA CYS A 500 -12.92 24.64 2.04
C CYS A 500 -13.64 23.30 1.79
N ARG A 501 -13.72 22.84 0.56
CA ARG A 501 -14.33 21.56 0.20
C ARG A 501 -13.43 20.72 -0.67
N PHE A 502 -13.54 19.41 -0.49
CA PHE A 502 -12.90 18.43 -1.38
C PHE A 502 -13.96 17.70 -2.21
N THR A 503 -13.71 17.61 -3.50
CA THR A 503 -14.34 16.65 -4.39
C THR A 503 -13.36 15.56 -4.76
N THR A 504 -13.82 14.47 -5.37
CA THR A 504 -12.94 13.35 -5.72
C THR A 504 -13.14 12.89 -7.15
N GLY A 505 -12.02 12.55 -7.80
CA GLY A 505 -11.95 11.84 -9.06
C GLY A 505 -11.15 10.55 -8.91
N LEU A 506 -10.99 9.79 -9.99
CA LEU A 506 -10.04 8.68 -10.04
C LEU A 506 -8.64 9.18 -10.40
N TYR A 507 -7.66 8.64 -9.70
CA TYR A 507 -6.26 8.79 -10.08
C TYR A 507 -5.68 7.47 -10.58
N ASP A 508 -5.12 7.48 -11.77
CA ASP A 508 -4.39 6.34 -12.31
C ASP A 508 -2.94 6.73 -12.59
N LYS A 509 -2.02 6.13 -11.84
CA LYS A 509 -0.57 6.36 -12.01
C LYS A 509 -0.07 6.09 -13.44
N ARG A 510 -0.82 5.30 -14.24
CA ARG A 510 -0.51 5.03 -15.65
C ARG A 510 -0.74 6.22 -16.57
N ASP A 511 -1.51 7.22 -16.12
CA ASP A 511 -1.77 8.45 -16.88
C ASP A 511 -0.65 9.50 -16.71
N GLN A 512 0.35 9.22 -15.84
CA GLN A 512 1.49 10.11 -15.67
C GLN A 512 2.26 10.31 -16.98
N PRO A 513 2.80 11.51 -17.24
CA PRO A 513 3.53 11.82 -18.48
C PRO A 513 4.65 10.82 -18.80
N ALA A 514 5.37 10.35 -17.77
CA ALA A 514 6.44 9.35 -17.91
C ALA A 514 5.96 8.01 -18.49
N LEU A 515 4.70 7.65 -18.29
CA LEU A 515 4.12 6.39 -18.76
C LEU A 515 3.30 6.52 -20.05
N ARG A 516 3.06 7.75 -20.55
CA ARG A 516 2.31 7.98 -21.81
C ARG A 516 2.99 7.37 -23.04
N LEU A 517 4.32 7.30 -23.03
CA LEU A 517 5.11 6.68 -24.10
C LEU A 517 5.02 5.13 -24.09
N VAL A 518 4.60 4.55 -22.96
CA VAL A 518 4.44 3.11 -22.82
C VAL A 518 2.95 2.80 -22.93
N ARG A 519 2.56 2.05 -23.97
CA ARG A 519 1.16 1.63 -24.15
C ARG A 519 0.76 0.63 -23.08
N LEU A 520 0.44 1.12 -21.89
CA LEU A 520 -0.02 0.29 -20.77
C LEU A 520 -1.49 -0.06 -20.96
N SER A 521 -1.81 -1.34 -20.96
CA SER A 521 -3.19 -1.81 -20.99
C SER A 521 -3.80 -1.81 -19.60
N ARG A 522 -4.92 -1.09 -19.41
CA ARG A 522 -5.68 -1.12 -18.14
C ARG A 522 -6.49 -2.41 -17.99
N PHE A 523 -7.07 -2.88 -19.08
CA PHE A 523 -7.97 -4.01 -19.09
C PHE A 523 -7.56 -5.03 -20.14
N ILE A 524 -7.82 -6.29 -19.85
CA ILE A 524 -7.65 -7.38 -20.81
C ILE A 524 -8.59 -7.20 -21.99
N HIS A 525 -8.17 -7.58 -23.17
CA HIS A 525 -9.02 -7.57 -24.35
C HIS A 525 -10.13 -8.62 -24.21
N PHE A 526 -11.34 -8.34 -24.72
CA PHE A 526 -12.47 -9.25 -24.59
C PHE A 526 -12.22 -10.62 -25.26
N THR A 527 -11.47 -10.63 -26.38
CA THR A 527 -11.07 -11.86 -27.09
C THR A 527 -9.88 -12.59 -26.46
N SER A 528 -9.29 -12.05 -25.35
CA SER A 528 -8.18 -12.73 -24.67
C SER A 528 -8.59 -14.11 -24.15
N ASN A 529 -7.60 -14.96 -23.87
CA ASN A 529 -7.81 -16.34 -23.40
C ASN A 529 -8.16 -16.44 -21.89
N VAL A 530 -8.50 -15.34 -21.25
CA VAL A 530 -8.94 -15.30 -19.85
C VAL A 530 -10.38 -15.79 -19.77
N ASN A 531 -10.72 -16.48 -18.68
CA ASN A 531 -12.08 -16.99 -18.42
C ASN A 531 -13.13 -15.88 -18.58
N GLU A 532 -14.23 -16.19 -19.25
CA GLU A 532 -15.31 -15.23 -19.54
C GLU A 532 -15.95 -14.66 -18.26
N ALA A 533 -16.06 -15.47 -17.19
CA ALA A 533 -16.55 -15.00 -15.91
C ALA A 533 -15.66 -13.89 -15.35
N ALA A 534 -14.33 -14.02 -15.41
CA ALA A 534 -13.39 -12.99 -14.99
C ALA A 534 -13.54 -11.71 -15.82
N LYS A 535 -13.74 -11.82 -17.14
CA LYS A 535 -14.00 -10.67 -18.02
C LYS A 535 -15.29 -9.94 -17.66
N ARG A 536 -16.36 -10.68 -17.33
CA ARG A 536 -17.64 -10.10 -16.91
C ARG A 536 -17.56 -9.35 -15.59
N THR A 537 -16.73 -9.81 -14.66
CA THR A 537 -16.57 -9.17 -13.33
C THR A 537 -15.75 -7.89 -13.38
N ILE A 538 -14.97 -7.63 -14.44
CA ILE A 538 -14.15 -6.41 -14.56
C ILE A 538 -15.02 -5.15 -14.44
N PHE A 539 -16.08 -5.05 -15.22
CA PHE A 539 -16.97 -3.88 -15.17
C PHE A 539 -17.57 -3.70 -13.77
N ILE A 540 -18.09 -4.79 -13.18
CA ILE A 540 -18.74 -4.75 -11.86
C ILE A 540 -17.76 -4.30 -10.77
N SER A 541 -16.53 -4.82 -10.79
CA SER A 541 -15.50 -4.47 -9.80
C SER A 541 -15.09 -3.00 -9.92
N GLN A 542 -14.91 -2.49 -11.16
CA GLN A 542 -14.59 -1.09 -11.39
C GLN A 542 -15.76 -0.17 -11.07
N PHE A 543 -16.98 -0.55 -11.41
CA PHE A 543 -18.19 0.19 -11.05
C PHE A 543 -18.29 0.39 -9.54
N ARG A 544 -18.11 -0.68 -8.75
CA ARG A 544 -18.11 -0.62 -7.28
C ARG A 544 -16.96 0.22 -6.72
N ARG A 545 -15.79 0.18 -7.38
CA ARG A 545 -14.66 1.05 -7.04
C ARG A 545 -15.01 2.52 -7.24
N LEU A 546 -15.64 2.88 -8.37
CA LEU A 546 -16.09 4.23 -8.66
C LEU A 546 -17.12 4.72 -7.64
N GLN A 547 -18.14 3.89 -7.35
CA GLN A 547 -19.17 4.21 -6.34
C GLN A 547 -18.56 4.49 -4.96
N ARG A 548 -17.52 3.77 -4.59
CA ARG A 548 -16.86 3.93 -3.29
C ARG A 548 -15.98 5.18 -3.21
N ASN A 549 -15.34 5.55 -4.32
CA ASN A 549 -14.26 6.54 -4.33
C ASN A 549 -14.69 7.94 -4.80
N ILE A 550 -15.88 8.09 -5.38
CA ILE A 550 -16.34 9.37 -5.94
C ILE A 550 -17.44 9.95 -5.08
N LEU A 551 -17.22 11.20 -4.63
CA LEU A 551 -18.16 11.93 -3.76
C LEU A 551 -19.29 12.56 -4.56
N GLU A 552 -18.98 13.07 -5.76
CA GLU A 552 -19.91 13.88 -6.55
C GLU A 552 -20.52 13.05 -7.68
N ILE A 553 -21.84 13.20 -7.89
CA ILE A 553 -22.56 12.39 -8.88
C ILE A 553 -22.14 12.71 -10.33
N ASP A 554 -21.81 13.97 -10.62
CA ASP A 554 -21.39 14.38 -11.97
C ASP A 554 -20.03 13.78 -12.31
N ASN A 555 -19.09 13.77 -11.35
CA ASN A 555 -17.80 13.08 -11.49
C ASN A 555 -18.00 11.57 -11.67
N PHE A 556 -18.94 10.97 -10.93
CA PHE A 556 -19.26 9.54 -11.10
C PHE A 556 -19.80 9.23 -12.49
N ILE A 557 -20.70 10.04 -13.03
CA ILE A 557 -21.25 9.88 -14.40
C ILE A 557 -20.14 9.97 -15.43
N SER A 558 -19.25 10.95 -15.29
CA SER A 558 -18.10 11.13 -16.18
C SER A 558 -17.18 9.91 -16.15
N GLU A 559 -16.81 9.45 -14.97
CA GLU A 559 -15.88 8.31 -14.79
C GLU A 559 -16.48 6.97 -15.26
N ILE A 560 -17.78 6.74 -15.05
CA ILE A 560 -18.49 5.59 -15.65
C ILE A 560 -18.47 5.68 -17.17
N GLY A 561 -18.66 6.87 -17.74
CA GLY A 561 -18.54 7.12 -19.17
C GLY A 561 -17.16 6.71 -19.70
N HIS A 562 -16.10 7.17 -19.03
CA HIS A 562 -14.71 6.81 -19.36
C HIS A 562 -14.44 5.31 -19.24
N LEU A 563 -14.91 4.66 -18.18
CA LEU A 563 -14.77 3.22 -17.98
C LEU A 563 -15.43 2.44 -19.14
N ILE A 564 -16.68 2.77 -19.49
CA ILE A 564 -17.39 2.11 -20.57
C ILE A 564 -16.66 2.35 -21.89
N ALA A 565 -16.26 3.60 -22.21
CA ALA A 565 -15.53 3.91 -23.44
C ALA A 565 -14.22 3.12 -23.55
N THR A 566 -13.45 3.00 -22.46
CA THR A 566 -12.21 2.23 -22.42
C THR A 566 -12.45 0.73 -22.64
N LEU A 567 -13.51 0.17 -22.06
CA LEU A 567 -13.85 -1.25 -22.25
C LEU A 567 -14.35 -1.52 -23.68
N LEU A 568 -15.05 -0.58 -24.31
CA LEU A 568 -15.44 -0.68 -25.73
C LEU A 568 -14.23 -0.78 -26.65
N GLU A 569 -13.17 -0.01 -26.40
CA GLU A 569 -11.89 -0.09 -27.13
C GLU A 569 -11.20 -1.46 -26.96
N ARG A 570 -11.51 -2.17 -25.87
CA ARG A 570 -11.04 -3.53 -25.60
C ARG A 570 -11.98 -4.62 -26.12
N GLY A 571 -12.92 -4.28 -27.00
CA GLY A 571 -13.81 -5.23 -27.64
C GLY A 571 -15.00 -5.68 -26.80
N TYR A 572 -15.26 -5.05 -25.63
CA TYR A 572 -16.45 -5.37 -24.84
C TYR A 572 -17.72 -4.83 -25.53
N LEU A 573 -18.83 -5.56 -25.39
CA LEU A 573 -20.07 -5.23 -26.07
C LEU A 573 -20.85 -4.13 -25.34
N ARG A 574 -21.17 -3.01 -26.05
CA ARG A 574 -21.85 -1.84 -25.49
C ARG A 574 -23.15 -2.18 -24.75
N HIS A 575 -24.00 -3.01 -25.36
CA HIS A 575 -25.30 -3.37 -24.77
C HIS A 575 -25.14 -4.16 -23.45
N ARG A 576 -24.10 -5.03 -23.35
CA ARG A 576 -23.81 -5.78 -22.12
C ARG A 576 -23.29 -4.85 -21.01
N LEU A 577 -22.39 -3.92 -21.32
CA LEU A 577 -21.87 -2.96 -20.35
C LEU A 577 -22.97 -2.05 -19.80
N LEU A 578 -23.82 -1.50 -20.69
CA LEU A 578 -24.94 -0.65 -20.26
C LEU A 578 -25.98 -1.43 -19.45
N ARG A 579 -26.23 -2.70 -19.76
CA ARG A 579 -27.10 -3.57 -18.95
C ARG A 579 -26.49 -3.81 -17.57
N GLN A 580 -25.22 -4.18 -17.49
CA GLN A 580 -24.53 -4.36 -16.20
C GLN A 580 -24.55 -3.06 -15.38
N CYS A 581 -24.35 -1.90 -16.01
CA CYS A 581 -24.45 -0.60 -15.35
C CYS A 581 -25.87 -0.41 -14.77
N ALA A 582 -26.90 -0.67 -15.56
CA ALA A 582 -28.27 -0.59 -15.13
C ALA A 582 -28.59 -1.51 -13.94
N ASP A 583 -28.12 -2.77 -14.02
CA ASP A 583 -28.31 -3.76 -12.96
C ASP A 583 -27.62 -3.31 -11.66
N GLN A 584 -26.38 -2.80 -11.71
CA GLN A 584 -25.68 -2.31 -10.53
C GLN A 584 -26.37 -1.10 -9.89
N LEU A 585 -26.86 -0.16 -10.67
CA LEU A 585 -27.61 1.00 -10.15
C LEU A 585 -28.97 0.59 -9.55
N PHE A 586 -29.64 -0.40 -10.14
CA PHE A 586 -30.93 -0.89 -9.67
C PHE A 586 -30.80 -1.64 -8.32
N PHE A 587 -29.83 -2.55 -8.21
CA PHE A 587 -29.66 -3.38 -6.99
C PHE A 587 -28.94 -2.65 -5.84
N GLN A 588 -28.31 -1.50 -6.09
CA GLN A 588 -27.61 -0.73 -5.07
C GLN A 588 -27.98 0.78 -5.11
N PRO A 589 -29.27 1.12 -5.01
CA PRO A 589 -29.71 2.54 -5.07
C PRO A 589 -29.20 3.37 -3.90
N GLN A 590 -28.79 2.75 -2.79
CA GLN A 590 -28.41 3.42 -1.54
C GLN A 590 -27.05 4.12 -1.60
N LEU A 591 -26.21 3.84 -2.57
CA LEU A 591 -24.84 4.38 -2.65
C LEU A 591 -24.77 5.90 -2.87
N PHE A 592 -25.87 6.51 -3.33
CA PHE A 592 -25.98 7.97 -3.52
C PHE A 592 -26.96 8.65 -2.56
N LEU A 593 -27.54 7.92 -1.62
CA LEU A 593 -28.52 8.47 -0.65
C LEU A 593 -27.93 9.48 0.33
N VAL A 594 -26.61 9.55 0.45
CA VAL A 594 -25.93 10.55 1.30
C VAL A 594 -26.01 11.94 0.67
N GLN A 595 -26.27 12.07 -0.61
CA GLN A 595 -26.48 13.34 -1.30
C GLN A 595 -27.96 13.66 -1.40
N ARG A 596 -28.38 14.82 -0.91
CA ARG A 596 -29.78 15.25 -0.79
C ARG A 596 -30.59 15.31 -2.10
N ARG A 597 -29.97 15.08 -3.26
CA ARG A 597 -30.63 15.13 -4.58
C ARG A 597 -30.03 14.07 -5.49
N THR A 598 -30.38 12.82 -5.26
CA THR A 598 -30.07 11.76 -6.21
C THR A 598 -31.03 11.89 -7.39
N PRO A 599 -30.56 12.01 -8.64
CA PRO A 599 -31.44 11.98 -9.80
C PRO A 599 -32.15 10.63 -9.88
N ALA A 600 -33.37 10.60 -10.42
CA ALA A 600 -34.07 9.36 -10.65
C ALA A 600 -33.22 8.40 -11.50
N TYR A 601 -33.38 7.10 -11.28
CA TYR A 601 -32.64 6.04 -11.98
C TYR A 601 -32.63 6.24 -13.51
N ARG A 602 -33.78 6.64 -14.11
CA ARG A 602 -33.89 6.87 -15.55
C ARG A 602 -33.02 8.04 -15.99
N ASP A 603 -32.98 9.11 -15.22
CA ASP A 603 -32.19 10.31 -15.54
C ASP A 603 -30.70 10.02 -15.42
N LEU A 604 -30.29 9.29 -14.39
CA LEU A 604 -28.92 8.85 -14.21
C LEU A 604 -28.45 7.96 -15.38
N MET A 605 -29.27 7.01 -15.79
CA MET A 605 -28.96 6.15 -16.95
C MET A 605 -28.92 6.94 -18.27
N LEU A 606 -29.76 7.98 -18.41
CA LEU A 606 -29.72 8.85 -19.57
C LEU A 606 -28.43 9.66 -19.61
N HIS A 607 -28.01 10.24 -18.50
CA HIS A 607 -26.75 10.99 -18.39
C HIS A 607 -25.54 10.11 -18.68
N ILE A 608 -25.47 8.88 -18.14
CA ILE A 608 -24.42 7.92 -18.46
C ILE A 608 -24.38 7.58 -19.94
N ARG A 609 -25.54 7.32 -20.57
CA ARG A 609 -25.61 7.02 -22.01
C ARG A 609 -25.12 8.19 -22.87
N ARG A 610 -25.45 9.44 -22.49
CA ARG A 610 -24.96 10.66 -23.17
C ARG A 610 -23.45 10.79 -23.02
N ALA A 611 -22.93 10.68 -21.78
CA ALA A 611 -21.48 10.75 -21.54
C ALA A 611 -20.70 9.71 -22.36
N VAL A 612 -21.17 8.45 -22.42
CA VAL A 612 -20.56 7.40 -23.27
C VAL A 612 -20.62 7.77 -24.75
N HIS A 613 -21.75 8.27 -25.23
CA HIS A 613 -21.91 8.67 -26.64
C HIS A 613 -20.93 9.79 -27.02
N ASP A 614 -20.82 10.82 -26.18
CA ASP A 614 -19.97 11.99 -26.45
C ASP A 614 -18.48 11.61 -26.46
N LEU A 615 -18.06 10.78 -25.50
CA LEU A 615 -16.68 10.30 -25.44
C LEU A 615 -16.30 9.45 -26.65
N VAL A 616 -17.16 8.50 -27.04
CA VAL A 616 -16.92 7.64 -28.22
C VAL A 616 -16.91 8.47 -29.51
N SER A 617 -17.80 9.46 -29.61
CA SER A 617 -17.89 10.34 -30.80
C SER A 617 -16.69 11.27 -30.93
N ARG A 618 -16.20 11.85 -29.80
CA ARG A 618 -14.97 12.66 -29.79
C ARG A 618 -13.75 11.85 -30.21
N LYS A 619 -13.59 10.64 -29.68
CA LYS A 619 -12.46 9.76 -30.04
C LYS A 619 -12.47 9.37 -31.53
N ARG A 620 -13.64 9.06 -32.10
CA ARG A 620 -13.76 8.76 -33.54
C ARG A 620 -13.37 9.94 -34.40
N ARG A 621 -13.74 11.19 -34.03
CA ARG A 621 -13.32 12.40 -34.76
C ARG A 621 -11.81 12.57 -34.74
N LEU A 622 -11.17 12.39 -33.58
CA LEU A 622 -9.71 12.48 -33.45
C LEU A 622 -8.97 11.39 -34.22
N SER A 623 -9.50 10.17 -34.31
CA SER A 623 -8.89 9.10 -35.12
C SER A 623 -9.07 9.28 -36.61
N ASN A 624 -10.08 10.03 -37.05
CA ASN A 624 -10.30 10.33 -38.46
C ASN A 624 -9.57 11.60 -38.93
N SER A 625 -9.04 12.40 -37.99
CA SER A 625 -8.25 13.62 -38.29
C SER A 625 -6.74 13.42 -38.12
N ALA A 626 -6.29 12.27 -37.67
CA ALA A 626 -4.91 11.82 -37.62
C ALA A 626 -4.63 10.79 -38.70
#